data_f27ee2aaccb3fc18ca19af872fd43642
#
_entry.id   f27ee2aaccb3fc18ca19af872fd43642
#
_cell.length_a   1.000
_cell.length_b   1.000
_cell.length_c   1.000
_cell.angle_alpha   90.00
_cell.angle_beta   90.00
_cell.angle_gamma   90.00
#
_symmetry.space_group_name_H-M   'P 1'
#
loop_
_entity.id
_entity.type
_entity.pdbx_description
1 polymer ?
#
loop_
_entity_poly.entity_id
_entity_poly.type
_entity_poly.pdbx_seq_one_letter_code
_entity_poly.pdbx_strand_id
1 'polypeptide(L)'
;MSAPVIEAKDLTKRYGTASAVDGINFNVAAGEIFGLLGPNGAGKTTTILMLLGLSDITSGEARVFGHDPMREPLAVKRLAGYLPDTVGFYDNMSATDNLHYTARLMGIAKRIRKDRIASALARVGLADVAENKVGTFSRGMRQRLGLAEIIMKDARIAILDEPTNGLDPQASIELLELIRSLKAHGVSIVLSSHLLDRVQSVCDRVALFNAGRIVLMGTVGELGRHVLGGGYAVEVEAESSDGLVMRLSALSGVRSVETPEPGRFRMTCDRDLRAEAAAAVVAAGGRLKQLTLDQPSLEMIYTRYFQTAQQEEARHAA
;
A
#
# COMPACT_ATOMS: atom_id res chain seq x y z
N MET A 1 8.46 19.73 10.54
CA MET A 1 8.25 18.45 9.85
C MET A 1 9.56 17.70 9.89
N SER A 2 9.58 16.42 10.30
CA SER A 2 10.79 15.58 10.27
C SER A 2 11.22 15.36 8.82
N ALA A 3 12.54 15.24 8.58
CA ALA A 3 13.06 14.95 7.25
C ALA A 3 12.49 13.60 6.74
N PRO A 4 12.16 13.48 5.45
CA PRO A 4 11.65 12.25 4.88
C PRO A 4 12.72 11.15 4.94
N VAL A 5 12.28 9.90 5.07
CA VAL A 5 13.17 8.73 5.10
C VAL A 5 13.56 8.27 3.71
N ILE A 6 12.72 8.54 2.70
CA ILE A 6 13.03 8.38 1.27
C ILE A 6 12.69 9.68 0.55
N GLU A 7 13.57 10.08 -0.35
CA GLU A 7 13.33 11.12 -1.34
C GLU A 7 13.75 10.61 -2.72
N ALA A 8 12.90 10.84 -3.72
CA ALA A 8 13.20 10.61 -5.13
C ALA A 8 12.89 11.88 -5.91
N LYS A 9 13.84 12.35 -6.75
CA LYS A 9 13.74 13.56 -7.56
C LYS A 9 14.10 13.23 -8.99
N ASP A 10 13.15 13.40 -9.90
CA ASP A 10 13.27 13.13 -11.34
C ASP A 10 13.90 11.77 -11.64
N LEU A 11 13.59 10.79 -10.75
CA LEU A 11 14.20 9.47 -10.76
C LEU A 11 13.82 8.71 -12.02
N THR A 12 14.83 8.32 -12.81
CA THR A 12 14.66 7.71 -14.12
C THR A 12 15.51 6.45 -14.26
N LYS A 13 14.92 5.41 -14.85
CA LYS A 13 15.63 4.19 -15.26
C LYS A 13 15.28 3.83 -16.70
N ARG A 14 16.31 3.69 -17.52
CA ARG A 14 16.20 3.22 -18.91
C ARG A 14 16.98 1.93 -19.10
N TYR A 15 16.43 1.02 -19.88
CA TYR A 15 17.05 -0.19 -20.38
C TYR A 15 17.07 -0.08 -21.92
N GLY A 16 18.22 0.29 -22.48
CA GLY A 16 18.33 0.65 -23.89
C GLY A 16 17.39 1.81 -24.24
N THR A 17 16.44 1.59 -25.15
CA THR A 17 15.45 2.58 -25.56
C THR A 17 14.21 2.61 -24.68
N ALA A 18 13.99 1.58 -23.88
CA ALA A 18 12.79 1.46 -23.02
C ALA A 18 12.98 2.19 -21.70
N SER A 19 12.05 3.08 -21.34
CA SER A 19 12.01 3.74 -20.04
C SER A 19 11.16 2.90 -19.08
N ALA A 20 11.80 2.28 -18.09
CA ALA A 20 11.12 1.52 -17.06
C ALA A 20 10.59 2.41 -15.93
N VAL A 21 11.28 3.54 -15.66
CA VAL A 21 10.88 4.60 -14.75
C VAL A 21 11.24 5.92 -15.39
N ASP A 22 10.33 6.89 -15.41
CA ASP A 22 10.45 8.11 -16.19
C ASP A 22 10.14 9.35 -15.33
N GLY A 23 11.19 9.95 -14.75
CA GLY A 23 11.13 11.24 -14.05
C GLY A 23 10.21 11.26 -12.83
N ILE A 24 10.18 10.18 -12.02
CA ILE A 24 9.27 10.14 -10.87
C ILE A 24 9.80 10.95 -9.69
N ASN A 25 8.86 11.61 -9.01
CA ASN A 25 9.11 12.41 -7.83
C ASN A 25 8.21 11.95 -6.68
N PHE A 26 8.78 11.57 -5.53
CA PHE A 26 8.03 11.25 -4.33
C PHE A 26 8.91 11.29 -3.08
N ASN A 27 8.25 11.32 -1.93
CA ASN A 27 8.90 11.18 -0.63
C ASN A 27 8.12 10.23 0.27
N VAL A 28 8.80 9.65 1.25
CA VAL A 28 8.21 8.81 2.30
C VAL A 28 8.58 9.39 3.66
N ALA A 29 7.59 9.61 4.51
CA ALA A 29 7.80 10.13 5.85
C ALA A 29 8.25 9.04 6.83
N ALA A 30 8.84 9.44 7.97
CA ALA A 30 9.17 8.50 9.03
C ALA A 30 7.90 7.89 9.64
N GLY A 31 7.89 6.55 9.79
CA GLY A 31 6.74 5.81 10.35
C GLY A 31 5.54 5.74 9.42
N GLU A 32 5.69 6.06 8.14
CA GLU A 32 4.64 5.95 7.11
C GLU A 32 4.63 4.57 6.47
N ILE A 33 3.45 4.07 6.09
CA ILE A 33 3.27 2.99 5.13
C ILE A 33 2.93 3.63 3.78
N PHE A 34 3.87 3.59 2.84
CA PHE A 34 3.74 4.17 1.51
C PHE A 34 3.58 3.07 0.46
N GLY A 35 2.48 3.11 -0.30
CA GLY A 35 2.17 2.14 -1.35
C GLY A 35 2.66 2.58 -2.73
N LEU A 36 3.43 1.73 -3.42
CA LEU A 36 3.73 1.85 -4.85
C LEU A 36 2.76 0.93 -5.60
N LEU A 37 1.70 1.48 -6.16
CA LEU A 37 0.58 0.69 -6.67
C LEU A 37 0.44 0.83 -8.18
N GLY A 38 -0.03 -0.22 -8.85
CA GLY A 38 -0.23 -0.20 -10.30
C GLY A 38 0.00 -1.56 -10.95
N PRO A 39 -0.25 -1.68 -12.27
CA PRO A 39 -0.14 -2.95 -12.98
C PRO A 39 1.29 -3.49 -13.01
N ASN A 40 1.42 -4.77 -13.42
CA ASN A 40 2.73 -5.37 -13.66
C ASN A 40 3.44 -4.63 -14.79
N GLY A 41 4.75 -4.45 -14.64
CA GLY A 41 5.56 -3.69 -15.60
C GLY A 41 5.47 -2.15 -15.47
N ALA A 42 4.69 -1.60 -14.54
CA ALA A 42 4.55 -0.16 -14.36
C ALA A 42 5.78 0.56 -13.76
N GLY A 43 6.85 -0.18 -13.38
CA GLY A 43 8.07 0.42 -12.84
C GLY A 43 8.26 0.30 -11.32
N LYS A 44 7.32 -0.31 -10.58
CA LYS A 44 7.34 -0.43 -9.11
C LYS A 44 8.60 -1.14 -8.59
N THR A 45 8.82 -2.38 -9.01
CA THR A 45 10.03 -3.17 -8.62
C THR A 45 11.32 -2.48 -9.04
N THR A 46 11.35 -1.87 -10.24
CA THR A 46 12.53 -1.12 -10.70
C THR A 46 12.83 0.05 -9.77
N THR A 47 11.81 0.79 -9.33
CA THR A 47 11.94 1.87 -8.35
C THR A 47 12.51 1.34 -7.03
N ILE A 48 11.97 0.24 -6.51
CA ILE A 48 12.47 -0.42 -5.29
C ILE A 48 13.96 -0.79 -5.43
N LEU A 49 14.34 -1.41 -6.55
CA LEU A 49 15.72 -1.82 -6.77
C LEU A 49 16.70 -0.63 -6.84
N MET A 50 16.28 0.50 -7.42
CA MET A 50 17.06 1.75 -7.42
C MET A 50 17.23 2.31 -6.00
N LEU A 51 16.17 2.34 -5.19
CA LEU A 51 16.22 2.79 -3.79
C LEU A 51 17.16 1.95 -2.93
N LEU A 52 17.32 0.66 -3.24
CA LEU A 52 18.20 -0.26 -2.53
C LEU A 52 19.63 -0.29 -3.08
N GLY A 53 19.94 0.45 -4.15
CA GLY A 53 21.23 0.38 -4.83
C GLY A 53 21.49 -1.02 -5.42
N LEU A 54 20.44 -1.69 -5.88
CA LEU A 54 20.49 -2.97 -6.59
C LEU A 54 20.33 -2.81 -8.11
N SER A 55 19.92 -1.63 -8.56
CA SER A 55 19.87 -1.21 -9.96
C SER A 55 20.37 0.21 -10.09
N ASP A 56 21.17 0.49 -11.10
CA ASP A 56 21.69 1.82 -11.36
C ASP A 56 20.58 2.79 -11.75
N ILE A 57 20.69 4.03 -11.29
CA ILE A 57 19.88 5.16 -11.69
C ILE A 57 20.43 5.73 -13.00
N THR A 58 19.57 5.93 -14.01
CA THR A 58 19.98 6.50 -15.30
C THR A 58 20.10 8.04 -15.20
N SER A 59 19.13 8.69 -14.53
CA SER A 59 19.17 10.13 -14.22
C SER A 59 18.26 10.44 -13.04
N GLY A 60 18.40 11.64 -12.46
CA GLY A 60 17.71 12.01 -11.24
C GLY A 60 18.45 11.57 -9.98
N GLU A 61 17.80 11.66 -8.83
CA GLU A 61 18.40 11.41 -7.53
C GLU A 61 17.46 10.59 -6.63
N ALA A 62 18.05 9.75 -5.78
CA ALA A 62 17.36 9.09 -4.68
C ALA A 62 18.17 9.25 -3.39
N ARG A 63 17.46 9.38 -2.25
CA ARG A 63 18.04 9.38 -0.91
C ARG A 63 17.24 8.45 -0.01
N VAL A 64 17.93 7.64 0.78
CA VAL A 64 17.32 6.78 1.80
C VAL A 64 18.01 7.08 3.12
N PHE A 65 17.27 7.68 4.07
CA PHE A 65 17.84 8.29 5.29
C PHE A 65 19.01 9.24 5.01
N GLY A 66 18.94 10.02 3.92
CA GLY A 66 19.97 10.94 3.49
C GLY A 66 21.11 10.29 2.70
N HIS A 67 21.24 8.96 2.69
CA HIS A 67 22.27 8.24 1.93
C HIS A 67 21.90 8.08 0.45
N ASP A 68 22.88 8.25 -0.41
CA ASP A 68 22.75 7.98 -1.84
C ASP A 68 22.87 6.46 -2.10
N PRO A 69 21.84 5.78 -2.61
CA PRO A 69 21.89 4.33 -2.81
C PRO A 69 22.94 3.89 -3.83
N MET A 70 23.36 4.80 -4.74
CA MET A 70 24.40 4.50 -5.74
C MET A 70 25.81 4.64 -5.19
N ARG A 71 26.01 5.62 -4.30
CA ARG A 71 27.34 5.91 -3.72
C ARG A 71 27.55 5.22 -2.39
N GLU A 72 26.49 5.02 -1.62
CA GLU A 72 26.52 4.47 -0.26
C GLU A 72 25.59 3.25 -0.09
N PRO A 73 25.61 2.25 -1.02
CA PRO A 73 24.64 1.14 -0.99
C PRO A 73 24.69 0.33 0.30
N LEU A 74 25.85 0.20 0.94
CA LEU A 74 25.99 -0.52 2.20
C LEU A 74 25.35 0.24 3.37
N ALA A 75 25.41 1.58 3.37
CA ALA A 75 24.73 2.40 4.39
C ALA A 75 23.21 2.23 4.28
N VAL A 76 22.67 2.33 3.06
CA VAL A 76 21.25 2.07 2.79
C VAL A 76 20.86 0.65 3.20
N LYS A 77 21.61 -0.36 2.76
CA LYS A 77 21.35 -1.77 3.09
C LYS A 77 21.42 -2.10 4.58
N ARG A 78 22.17 -1.34 5.39
CA ARG A 78 22.16 -1.51 6.84
C ARG A 78 20.85 -1.04 7.48
N LEU A 79 20.22 -0.02 6.93
CA LEU A 79 19.00 0.59 7.45
C LEU A 79 17.72 -0.05 6.88
N ALA A 80 17.77 -0.57 5.66
CA ALA A 80 16.64 -1.13 4.95
C ALA A 80 16.58 -2.66 5.07
N GLY A 81 15.40 -3.20 5.38
CA GLY A 81 15.05 -4.60 5.16
C GLY A 81 14.32 -4.74 3.83
N TYR A 82 14.60 -5.77 3.07
CA TYR A 82 13.97 -6.02 1.77
C TYR A 82 13.31 -7.39 1.72
N LEU A 83 12.05 -7.41 1.34
CA LEU A 83 11.27 -8.62 1.07
C LEU A 83 10.91 -8.63 -0.42
N PRO A 84 11.57 -9.43 -1.25
CA PRO A 84 11.23 -9.58 -2.67
C PRO A 84 9.93 -10.39 -2.84
N ASP A 85 9.29 -10.31 -4.00
CA ASP A 85 8.11 -11.13 -4.36
C ASP A 85 8.39 -12.64 -4.18
N THR A 86 9.57 -13.09 -4.60
CA THR A 86 10.02 -14.47 -4.39
C THR A 86 11.15 -14.51 -3.37
N VAL A 87 10.84 -15.00 -2.18
CA VAL A 87 11.82 -15.10 -1.08
C VAL A 87 12.66 -16.36 -1.24
N GLY A 88 13.98 -16.17 -1.34
CA GLY A 88 14.96 -17.25 -1.48
C GLY A 88 15.53 -17.67 -0.12
N PHE A 89 15.04 -18.77 0.43
CA PHE A 89 15.60 -19.45 1.60
C PHE A 89 16.22 -20.78 1.19
N TYR A 90 17.08 -21.31 2.04
CA TYR A 90 17.63 -22.66 1.88
C TYR A 90 16.59 -23.69 2.35
N ASP A 91 15.96 -24.37 1.40
CA ASP A 91 14.84 -25.28 1.63
C ASP A 91 15.17 -26.46 2.58
N ASN A 92 16.42 -26.90 2.59
CA ASN A 92 16.90 -28.01 3.43
C ASN A 92 17.27 -27.59 4.85
N MET A 93 17.31 -26.28 5.13
CA MET A 93 17.59 -25.72 6.46
C MET A 93 16.28 -25.40 7.18
N SER A 94 16.33 -25.41 8.52
CA SER A 94 15.23 -24.93 9.33
C SER A 94 15.03 -23.42 9.21
N ALA A 95 13.88 -22.88 9.67
CA ALA A 95 13.68 -21.43 9.73
C ALA A 95 14.73 -20.77 10.65
N THR A 96 15.01 -21.38 11.80
CA THR A 96 16.06 -20.93 12.73
C THR A 96 17.42 -20.89 12.05
N ASP A 97 17.81 -21.94 11.32
CA ASP A 97 19.11 -22.00 10.66
C ASP A 97 19.25 -20.98 9.53
N ASN A 98 18.22 -20.78 8.73
CA ASN A 98 18.19 -19.73 7.71
C ASN A 98 18.42 -18.34 8.33
N LEU A 99 17.70 -18.02 9.41
CA LEU A 99 17.88 -16.74 10.10
C LEU A 99 19.26 -16.64 10.78
N HIS A 100 19.79 -17.74 11.30
CA HIS A 100 21.16 -17.79 11.84
C HIS A 100 22.21 -17.50 10.76
N TYR A 101 22.03 -18.08 9.58
CA TYR A 101 22.93 -17.85 8.45
C TYR A 101 22.92 -16.37 8.05
N THR A 102 21.73 -15.79 7.83
CA THR A 102 21.59 -14.38 7.46
C THR A 102 22.09 -13.44 8.56
N ALA A 103 21.81 -13.75 9.84
CA ALA A 103 22.28 -12.96 10.98
C ALA A 103 23.84 -12.90 11.05
N ARG A 104 24.51 -13.98 10.64
CA ARG A 104 25.99 -14.01 10.53
C ARG A 104 26.50 -13.09 9.42
N LEU A 105 25.84 -13.14 8.25
CA LEU A 105 26.20 -12.27 7.13
C LEU A 105 25.98 -10.79 7.46
N MET A 106 24.93 -10.48 8.22
CA MET A 106 24.64 -9.13 8.71
C MET A 106 25.57 -8.65 9.83
N GLY A 107 26.45 -9.52 10.35
CA GLY A 107 27.37 -9.18 11.45
C GLY A 107 26.68 -9.06 12.81
N ILE A 108 25.48 -9.62 12.99
CA ILE A 108 24.80 -9.63 14.31
C ILE A 108 25.63 -10.43 15.30
N ALA A 109 25.95 -9.81 16.44
CA ALA A 109 26.82 -10.39 17.44
C ALA A 109 26.27 -11.72 17.98
N LYS A 110 27.12 -12.75 18.14
CA LYS A 110 26.73 -14.10 18.56
C LYS A 110 25.89 -14.13 19.84
N ARG A 111 26.23 -13.26 20.81
CA ARG A 111 25.57 -13.21 22.13
C ARG A 111 24.09 -12.83 22.09
N ILE A 112 23.65 -12.03 21.09
CA ILE A 112 22.25 -11.55 20.97
C ILE A 112 21.48 -12.23 19.84
N ARG A 113 22.17 -13.02 19.00
CA ARG A 113 21.60 -13.59 17.78
C ARG A 113 20.45 -14.53 18.07
N LYS A 114 20.64 -15.44 19.05
CA LYS A 114 19.63 -16.42 19.43
C LYS A 114 18.33 -15.76 19.89
N ASP A 115 18.45 -14.75 20.75
CA ASP A 115 17.29 -14.04 21.30
C ASP A 115 16.57 -13.22 20.22
N ARG A 116 17.33 -12.55 19.34
CA ARG A 116 16.75 -11.80 18.20
C ARG A 116 15.99 -12.73 17.24
N ILE A 117 16.54 -13.90 16.91
CA ILE A 117 15.89 -14.88 16.04
C ILE A 117 14.61 -15.41 16.68
N ALA A 118 14.69 -15.85 17.94
CA ALA A 118 13.51 -16.36 18.66
C ALA A 118 12.40 -15.30 18.76
N SER A 119 12.75 -14.06 19.11
CA SER A 119 11.81 -12.95 19.15
C SER A 119 11.20 -12.66 17.77
N ALA A 120 12.01 -12.66 16.71
CA ALA A 120 11.52 -12.39 15.35
C ALA A 120 10.55 -13.49 14.89
N LEU A 121 10.88 -14.76 15.10
CA LEU A 121 10.01 -15.89 14.75
C LEU A 121 8.70 -15.87 15.54
N ALA A 122 8.75 -15.55 16.83
CA ALA A 122 7.54 -15.41 17.67
C ALA A 122 6.63 -14.28 17.14
N ARG A 123 7.19 -13.12 16.79
CA ARG A 123 6.42 -11.97 16.28
C ARG A 123 5.71 -12.25 14.97
N VAL A 124 6.22 -13.15 14.14
CA VAL A 124 5.59 -13.51 12.86
C VAL A 124 4.78 -14.82 12.95
N GLY A 125 4.60 -15.37 14.15
CA GLY A 125 3.80 -16.59 14.39
C GLY A 125 4.44 -17.86 13.81
N LEU A 126 5.77 -17.95 13.81
CA LEU A 126 6.51 -19.12 13.31
C LEU A 126 7.30 -19.85 14.43
N ALA A 127 7.08 -19.51 15.71
CA ALA A 127 7.82 -20.10 16.82
C ALA A 127 7.67 -21.64 16.89
N ASP A 128 6.45 -22.15 16.73
CA ASP A 128 6.14 -23.59 16.85
C ASP A 128 6.71 -24.44 15.70
N VAL A 129 7.06 -23.80 14.59
CA VAL A 129 7.62 -24.45 13.39
C VAL A 129 9.05 -24.00 13.08
N ALA A 130 9.70 -23.33 14.05
CA ALA A 130 11.02 -22.73 13.89
C ALA A 130 12.10 -23.72 13.41
N GLU A 131 12.03 -24.98 13.89
CA GLU A 131 12.96 -26.04 13.57
C GLU A 131 12.55 -26.89 12.35
N ASN A 132 11.40 -26.59 11.72
CA ASN A 132 10.97 -27.28 10.52
C ASN A 132 11.74 -26.74 9.29
N LYS A 133 12.01 -27.63 8.32
CA LYS A 133 12.66 -27.27 7.07
C LYS A 133 11.79 -26.30 6.27
N VAL A 134 12.39 -25.21 5.77
CA VAL A 134 11.67 -24.18 5.01
C VAL A 134 11.08 -24.74 3.71
N GLY A 135 11.63 -25.82 3.17
CA GLY A 135 11.03 -26.55 2.03
C GLY A 135 9.59 -27.02 2.26
N THR A 136 9.17 -27.19 3.53
CA THR A 136 7.79 -27.58 3.90
C THR A 136 6.86 -26.39 4.13
N PHE A 137 7.39 -25.15 4.07
CA PHE A 137 6.60 -23.95 4.36
C PHE A 137 5.69 -23.58 3.20
N SER A 138 4.46 -23.16 3.53
CA SER A 138 3.58 -22.51 2.58
C SER A 138 4.18 -21.18 2.12
N ARG A 139 3.67 -20.62 1.02
CA ARG A 139 4.09 -19.28 0.55
C ARG A 139 3.91 -18.22 1.64
N GLY A 140 2.79 -18.22 2.36
CA GLY A 140 2.55 -17.29 3.47
C GLY A 140 3.56 -17.44 4.62
N MET A 141 3.92 -18.68 4.97
CA MET A 141 4.97 -18.92 5.98
C MET A 141 6.33 -18.41 5.51
N ARG A 142 6.68 -18.56 4.23
CA ARG A 142 7.92 -18.00 3.65
C ARG A 142 7.93 -16.48 3.69
N GLN A 143 6.81 -15.81 3.37
CA GLN A 143 6.67 -14.37 3.48
C GLN A 143 6.83 -13.89 4.92
N ARG A 144 6.21 -14.59 5.88
CA ARG A 144 6.38 -14.29 7.31
C ARG A 144 7.83 -14.50 7.77
N LEU A 145 8.51 -15.52 7.29
CA LEU A 145 9.94 -15.74 7.58
C LEU A 145 10.82 -14.59 7.02
N GLY A 146 10.48 -14.05 5.83
CA GLY A 146 11.14 -12.87 5.29
C GLY A 146 10.90 -11.62 6.15
N LEU A 147 9.67 -11.44 6.69
CA LEU A 147 9.43 -10.38 7.68
C LEU A 147 10.21 -10.62 9.00
N ALA A 148 10.35 -11.87 9.44
CA ALA A 148 11.20 -12.20 10.60
C ALA A 148 12.66 -11.79 10.38
N GLU A 149 13.19 -11.94 9.17
CA GLU A 149 14.53 -11.47 8.80
C GLU A 149 14.66 -9.94 8.95
N ILE A 150 13.66 -9.18 8.48
CA ILE A 150 13.59 -7.71 8.62
C ILE A 150 13.55 -7.29 10.09
N ILE A 151 12.74 -7.98 10.91
CA ILE A 151 12.62 -7.75 12.35
C ILE A 151 13.93 -8.07 13.07
N MET A 152 14.53 -9.23 12.80
CA MET A 152 15.80 -9.67 13.37
C MET A 152 16.92 -8.67 13.08
N LYS A 153 16.93 -8.09 11.89
CA LYS A 153 17.88 -7.08 11.46
C LYS A 153 17.73 -5.76 12.21
N ASP A 154 16.57 -5.47 12.79
CA ASP A 154 16.22 -4.18 13.38
C ASP A 154 16.22 -3.05 12.32
N ALA A 155 15.61 -3.33 11.17
CA ALA A 155 15.57 -2.42 10.05
C ALA A 155 14.72 -1.19 10.38
N ARG A 156 15.18 0.01 9.99
CA ARG A 156 14.44 1.28 10.15
C ARG A 156 13.39 1.49 9.08
N ILE A 157 13.56 0.85 7.95
CA ILE A 157 12.59 0.80 6.85
C ILE A 157 12.48 -0.61 6.31
N ALA A 158 11.26 -1.06 6.06
CA ALA A 158 10.95 -2.30 5.36
C ALA A 158 10.48 -1.97 3.93
N ILE A 159 11.13 -2.54 2.94
CA ILE A 159 10.73 -2.42 1.53
C ILE A 159 10.23 -3.79 1.09
N LEU A 160 8.95 -3.86 0.72
CA LEU A 160 8.22 -5.10 0.48
C LEU A 160 7.70 -5.11 -0.97
N ASP A 161 8.23 -6.00 -1.79
CA ASP A 161 7.82 -6.10 -3.19
C ASP A 161 6.77 -7.19 -3.36
N GLU A 162 5.53 -6.79 -3.70
CA GLU A 162 4.36 -7.65 -3.89
C GLU A 162 4.13 -8.66 -2.72
N PRO A 163 4.16 -8.24 -1.44
CA PRO A 163 4.21 -9.15 -0.30
C PRO A 163 3.00 -10.08 -0.18
N THR A 164 1.84 -9.69 -0.71
CA THR A 164 0.58 -10.48 -0.68
C THR A 164 0.33 -11.28 -1.95
N ASN A 165 1.23 -11.21 -2.94
CA ASN A 165 1.06 -11.91 -4.21
C ASN A 165 1.03 -13.43 -4.02
N GLY A 166 0.00 -14.09 -4.59
CA GLY A 166 -0.17 -15.55 -4.52
C GLY A 166 -0.50 -16.10 -3.13
N LEU A 167 -0.90 -15.25 -2.18
CA LEU A 167 -1.46 -15.67 -0.90
C LEU A 167 -2.98 -15.81 -1.01
N ASP A 168 -3.53 -16.75 -0.24
CA ASP A 168 -4.96 -16.81 -0.03
C ASP A 168 -5.46 -15.55 0.75
N PRO A 169 -6.77 -15.27 0.74
CA PRO A 169 -7.31 -14.07 1.37
C PRO A 169 -6.97 -13.95 2.86
N GLN A 170 -7.04 -15.06 3.61
CA GLN A 170 -6.78 -15.06 5.05
C GLN A 170 -5.29 -14.80 5.34
N ALA A 171 -4.38 -15.50 4.66
CA ALA A 171 -2.94 -15.28 4.80
C ALA A 171 -2.54 -13.84 4.41
N SER A 172 -3.22 -13.25 3.41
CA SER A 172 -3.01 -11.84 3.02
C SER A 172 -3.39 -10.88 4.14
N ILE A 173 -4.55 -11.07 4.78
CA ILE A 173 -5.03 -10.23 5.89
C ILE A 173 -4.02 -10.30 7.04
N GLU A 174 -3.63 -11.51 7.46
CA GLU A 174 -2.69 -11.72 8.55
C GLU A 174 -1.31 -11.10 8.27
N LEU A 175 -0.82 -11.19 7.02
CA LEU A 175 0.44 -10.56 6.63
C LEU A 175 0.34 -9.02 6.67
N LEU A 176 -0.77 -8.44 6.21
CA LEU A 176 -1.00 -6.99 6.27
C LEU A 176 -1.12 -6.48 7.72
N GLU A 177 -1.69 -7.28 8.63
CA GLU A 177 -1.70 -6.96 10.06
C GLU A 177 -0.30 -6.97 10.67
N LEU A 178 0.55 -7.95 10.29
CA LEU A 178 1.96 -7.95 10.69
C LEU A 178 2.69 -6.70 10.17
N ILE A 179 2.47 -6.32 8.91
CA ILE A 179 3.04 -5.10 8.32
C ILE A 179 2.58 -3.87 9.12
N ARG A 180 1.29 -3.77 9.46
CA ARG A 180 0.77 -2.68 10.29
C ARG A 180 1.42 -2.66 11.69
N SER A 181 1.66 -3.84 12.27
CA SER A 181 2.36 -3.94 13.56
C SER A 181 3.80 -3.44 13.52
N LEU A 182 4.52 -3.63 12.39
CA LEU A 182 5.87 -3.08 12.21
C LEU A 182 5.86 -1.54 12.24
N LYS A 183 4.89 -0.92 11.57
CA LYS A 183 4.69 0.54 11.64
C LYS A 183 4.48 1.01 13.08
N ALA A 184 3.64 0.32 13.85
CA ALA A 184 3.38 0.66 15.26
C ALA A 184 4.66 0.60 16.13
N HIS A 185 5.68 -0.15 15.70
CA HIS A 185 7.00 -0.19 16.32
C HIS A 185 8.00 0.81 15.70
N GLY A 186 7.53 1.78 14.93
CA GLY A 186 8.37 2.86 14.38
C GLY A 186 9.10 2.53 13.07
N VAL A 187 8.83 1.39 12.45
CA VAL A 187 9.40 1.03 11.14
C VAL A 187 8.64 1.77 10.04
N SER A 188 9.35 2.49 9.17
CA SER A 188 8.76 3.02 7.93
C SER A 188 8.61 1.91 6.91
N ILE A 189 7.60 1.96 6.06
CA ILE A 189 7.33 0.85 5.14
C ILE A 189 7.06 1.39 3.74
N VAL A 190 7.70 0.80 2.75
CA VAL A 190 7.32 0.92 1.33
C VAL A 190 6.86 -0.43 0.87
N LEU A 191 5.68 -0.52 0.31
CA LEU A 191 5.19 -1.76 -0.28
C LEU A 191 4.73 -1.55 -1.71
N SER A 192 5.05 -2.49 -2.59
CA SER A 192 4.47 -2.52 -3.94
C SER A 192 3.29 -3.48 -3.99
N SER A 193 2.28 -3.15 -4.81
CA SER A 193 1.20 -4.07 -5.12
C SER A 193 0.50 -3.72 -6.44
N HIS A 194 -0.01 -4.73 -7.11
CA HIS A 194 -0.98 -4.58 -8.19
C HIS A 194 -2.43 -4.83 -7.71
N LEU A 195 -2.61 -5.29 -6.45
CA LEU A 195 -3.90 -5.57 -5.82
C LEU A 195 -4.30 -4.37 -4.94
N LEU A 196 -4.95 -3.38 -5.55
CA LEU A 196 -5.24 -2.07 -4.95
C LEU A 196 -6.06 -2.19 -3.67
N ASP A 197 -7.14 -2.97 -3.70
CA ASP A 197 -8.08 -3.08 -2.59
C ASP A 197 -7.45 -3.73 -1.36
N ARG A 198 -6.57 -4.73 -1.56
CA ARG A 198 -5.94 -5.44 -0.45
C ARG A 198 -5.05 -4.52 0.38
N VAL A 199 -4.32 -3.61 -0.27
CA VAL A 199 -3.32 -2.77 0.41
C VAL A 199 -3.87 -1.41 0.85
N GLN A 200 -5.01 -0.98 0.31
CA GLN A 200 -5.68 0.27 0.69
C GLN A 200 -5.85 0.41 2.20
N SER A 201 -6.20 -0.70 2.87
CA SER A 201 -6.48 -0.70 4.31
C SER A 201 -5.25 -0.42 5.18
N VAL A 202 -4.03 -0.60 4.67
CA VAL A 202 -2.80 -0.46 5.45
C VAL A 202 -1.96 0.75 5.07
N CYS A 203 -2.09 1.26 3.83
CA CYS A 203 -1.30 2.40 3.36
C CYS A 203 -1.83 3.73 3.89
N ASP A 204 -0.93 4.60 4.34
CA ASP A 204 -1.26 5.98 4.70
C ASP A 204 -1.37 6.84 3.44
N ARG A 205 -0.40 6.71 2.54
CA ARG A 205 -0.36 7.35 1.23
C ARG A 205 0.05 6.35 0.17
N VAL A 206 -0.36 6.62 -1.05
CA VAL A 206 -0.04 5.78 -2.20
C VAL A 206 0.44 6.62 -3.38
N ALA A 207 1.29 6.03 -4.21
CA ALA A 207 1.63 6.49 -5.55
C ALA A 207 1.11 5.47 -6.56
N LEU A 208 0.22 5.90 -7.44
CA LEU A 208 -0.29 5.07 -8.54
C LEU A 208 0.63 5.18 -9.74
N PHE A 209 1.20 4.03 -10.11
CA PHE A 209 2.13 3.89 -11.23
C PHE A 209 1.41 3.46 -12.51
N ASN A 210 1.80 4.09 -13.61
CA ASN A 210 1.45 3.64 -14.95
C ASN A 210 2.58 3.95 -15.92
N ALA A 211 2.99 2.98 -16.74
CA ALA A 211 3.99 3.13 -17.80
C ALA A 211 5.26 3.91 -17.34
N GLY A 212 5.79 3.56 -16.17
CA GLY A 212 7.01 4.15 -15.60
C GLY A 212 6.81 5.50 -14.90
N ARG A 213 5.61 6.03 -14.81
CA ARG A 213 5.30 7.34 -14.21
C ARG A 213 4.39 7.21 -13.01
N ILE A 214 4.48 8.14 -12.08
CA ILE A 214 3.48 8.34 -11.03
C ILE A 214 2.38 9.23 -11.60
N VAL A 215 1.18 8.68 -11.73
CA VAL A 215 0.03 9.40 -12.29
C VAL A 215 -0.82 10.08 -11.22
N LEU A 216 -0.87 9.51 -10.02
CA LEU A 216 -1.57 10.07 -8.86
C LEU A 216 -0.78 9.75 -7.59
N MET A 217 -0.75 10.65 -6.62
CA MET A 217 -0.10 10.43 -5.33
C MET A 217 -0.83 11.20 -4.22
N GLY A 218 -1.08 10.52 -3.10
CA GLY A 218 -1.75 11.11 -1.94
C GLY A 218 -2.39 10.05 -1.04
N THR A 219 -3.17 10.49 -0.07
CA THR A 219 -4.07 9.61 0.71
C THR A 219 -5.24 9.17 -0.18
N VAL A 220 -5.86 8.04 0.15
CA VAL A 220 -7.05 7.56 -0.60
C VAL A 220 -8.15 8.62 -0.65
N GLY A 221 -8.36 9.33 0.47
CA GLY A 221 -9.36 10.41 0.52
C GLY A 221 -9.02 11.62 -0.38
N GLU A 222 -7.74 12.01 -0.47
CA GLU A 222 -7.29 13.07 -1.39
C GLU A 222 -7.48 12.66 -2.84
N LEU A 223 -7.07 11.43 -3.19
CA LEU A 223 -7.21 10.89 -4.53
C LEU A 223 -8.68 10.77 -4.94
N GLY A 224 -9.54 10.29 -4.03
CA GLY A 224 -10.97 10.23 -4.25
C GLY A 224 -11.58 11.61 -4.55
N ARG A 225 -11.21 12.63 -3.76
CA ARG A 225 -11.65 14.01 -4.04
C ARG A 225 -11.18 14.51 -5.38
N HIS A 226 -9.95 14.24 -5.74
CA HIS A 226 -9.34 14.72 -6.99
C HIS A 226 -9.97 14.07 -8.23
N VAL A 227 -10.13 12.74 -8.23
CA VAL A 227 -10.54 11.98 -9.42
C VAL A 227 -12.06 11.86 -9.54
N LEU A 228 -12.76 11.72 -8.41
CA LEU A 228 -14.21 11.52 -8.39
C LEU A 228 -14.98 12.84 -8.21
N GLY A 229 -14.28 13.97 -8.18
CA GLY A 229 -14.91 15.28 -8.14
C GLY A 229 -15.48 15.69 -6.79
N GLY A 230 -14.96 15.13 -5.69
CA GLY A 230 -15.40 15.40 -4.32
C GLY A 230 -16.26 14.26 -3.81
N GLY A 231 -15.76 13.40 -3.06
CA GLY A 231 -16.26 12.17 -2.98
C GLY A 231 -16.50 11.43 -1.71
N TYR A 232 -17.42 11.85 -0.93
CA TYR A 232 -18.09 10.93 -0.02
C TYR A 232 -19.32 10.38 -0.73
N ALA A 233 -19.43 9.07 -0.91
CA ALA A 233 -20.69 8.45 -1.27
C ALA A 233 -21.37 7.96 0.02
N VAL A 234 -22.53 8.52 0.34
CA VAL A 234 -23.34 8.05 1.46
C VAL A 234 -24.45 7.17 0.89
N GLU A 235 -24.43 5.90 1.27
CA GLU A 235 -25.51 4.97 0.94
C GLU A 235 -26.53 4.92 2.07
N VAL A 236 -27.78 5.14 1.71
CA VAL A 236 -28.92 5.14 2.61
C VAL A 236 -29.87 4.05 2.17
N GLU A 237 -30.15 3.08 3.02
CA GLU A 237 -31.27 2.16 2.84
C GLU A 237 -32.38 2.50 3.84
N ALA A 238 -33.54 2.85 3.31
CA ALA A 238 -34.68 3.25 4.13
C ALA A 238 -36.01 2.80 3.52
N GLU A 239 -36.93 2.40 4.38
CA GLU A 239 -38.34 2.37 3.99
C GLU A 239 -38.81 3.81 3.91
N SER A 240 -39.06 4.32 2.68
CA SER A 240 -39.32 5.71 2.47
C SER A 240 -40.79 5.98 2.13
N SER A 241 -41.30 7.14 2.60
CA SER A 241 -42.42 7.82 2.03
C SER A 241 -42.00 8.61 0.79
N ASP A 242 -42.93 8.98 -0.07
CA ASP A 242 -42.71 9.80 -1.25
C ASP A 242 -41.97 11.11 -0.89
N GLY A 243 -40.98 11.47 -1.70
CA GLY A 243 -40.25 12.74 -1.55
C GLY A 243 -38.91 12.66 -0.81
N LEU A 244 -38.44 11.48 -0.36
CA LEU A 244 -37.12 11.35 0.32
C LEU A 244 -35.94 11.77 -0.58
N VAL A 245 -35.96 11.44 -1.88
CA VAL A 245 -34.96 11.87 -2.85
C VAL A 245 -34.79 13.40 -2.85
N MET A 246 -35.92 14.13 -2.89
CA MET A 246 -35.92 15.58 -2.89
C MET A 246 -35.30 16.17 -1.61
N ARG A 247 -35.62 15.57 -0.45
CA ARG A 247 -35.08 16.00 0.86
C ARG A 247 -33.57 15.71 0.96
N LEU A 248 -33.12 14.54 0.51
CA LEU A 248 -31.71 14.19 0.48
C LEU A 248 -30.92 15.10 -0.48
N SER A 249 -31.50 15.41 -1.64
CA SER A 249 -30.88 16.32 -2.62
C SER A 249 -30.83 17.78 -2.13
N ALA A 250 -31.67 18.17 -1.21
CA ALA A 250 -31.73 19.53 -0.64
C ALA A 250 -30.66 19.72 0.50
N LEU A 251 -30.02 18.68 0.96
CA LEU A 251 -28.98 18.81 1.99
C LEU A 251 -27.75 19.55 1.47
N SER A 252 -27.28 20.52 2.25
CA SER A 252 -26.08 21.28 1.91
C SER A 252 -24.85 20.37 1.83
N GLY A 253 -24.17 20.35 0.67
CA GLY A 253 -23.02 19.50 0.40
C GLY A 253 -23.36 18.24 -0.41
N VAL A 254 -24.64 17.99 -0.74
CA VAL A 254 -25.03 16.94 -1.69
C VAL A 254 -24.90 17.45 -3.12
N ARG A 255 -24.24 16.67 -3.97
CA ARG A 255 -24.06 16.96 -5.40
C ARG A 255 -25.07 16.22 -6.28
N SER A 256 -25.29 14.97 -5.96
CA SER A 256 -26.28 14.13 -6.65
C SER A 256 -26.86 13.08 -5.71
N VAL A 257 -28.08 12.65 -6.02
CA VAL A 257 -28.74 11.51 -5.37
C VAL A 257 -29.22 10.58 -6.47
N GLU A 258 -28.78 9.33 -6.42
CA GLU A 258 -29.19 8.25 -7.32
C GLU A 258 -30.03 7.25 -6.53
N THR A 259 -30.97 6.60 -7.21
CA THR A 259 -31.80 5.54 -6.62
C THR A 259 -31.54 4.24 -7.41
N PRO A 260 -30.48 3.49 -7.08
CA PRO A 260 -30.14 2.26 -7.82
C PRO A 260 -31.24 1.19 -7.68
N GLU A 261 -31.92 1.15 -6.55
CA GLU A 261 -33.02 0.22 -6.26
C GLU A 261 -34.06 0.92 -5.40
N PRO A 262 -35.34 0.50 -5.42
CA PRO A 262 -36.36 1.03 -4.52
C PRO A 262 -35.92 0.94 -3.05
N GLY A 263 -35.94 2.07 -2.34
CA GLY A 263 -35.53 2.15 -0.94
C GLY A 263 -34.03 2.26 -0.70
N ARG A 264 -33.19 2.25 -1.75
CA ARG A 264 -31.73 2.51 -1.67
C ARG A 264 -31.39 3.80 -2.39
N PHE A 265 -30.68 4.67 -1.69
CA PHE A 265 -30.29 5.99 -2.18
C PHE A 265 -28.77 6.11 -2.06
N ARG A 266 -28.11 6.53 -3.13
CA ARG A 266 -26.68 6.82 -3.16
C ARG A 266 -26.49 8.31 -3.34
N MET A 267 -25.95 8.97 -2.33
CA MET A 267 -25.70 10.40 -2.30
C MET A 267 -24.21 10.66 -2.57
N THR A 268 -23.88 11.46 -3.57
CA THR A 268 -22.51 11.99 -3.74
C THR A 268 -22.41 13.31 -2.99
N CYS A 269 -21.48 13.39 -2.02
CA CYS A 269 -21.38 14.50 -1.08
C CYS A 269 -19.96 15.10 -1.06
N ASP A 270 -19.83 16.35 -0.62
CA ASP A 270 -18.53 17.01 -0.43
C ASP A 270 -17.87 16.68 0.91
N ARG A 271 -18.65 16.16 1.87
CA ARG A 271 -18.24 15.71 3.20
C ARG A 271 -19.09 14.55 3.69
N ASP A 272 -18.74 13.97 4.82
CA ASP A 272 -19.57 12.96 5.48
C ASP A 272 -20.89 13.59 5.94
N LEU A 273 -21.98 13.22 5.29
CA LEU A 273 -23.35 13.69 5.57
C LEU A 273 -24.25 12.58 6.16
N ARG A 274 -23.67 11.54 6.76
CA ARG A 274 -24.46 10.45 7.34
C ARG A 274 -25.44 10.94 8.41
N ALA A 275 -25.02 11.83 9.27
CA ALA A 275 -25.88 12.36 10.34
C ALA A 275 -27.06 13.15 9.77
N GLU A 276 -26.81 14.03 8.79
CA GLU A 276 -27.80 14.82 8.10
C GLU A 276 -28.77 13.96 7.28
N ALA A 277 -28.22 12.92 6.60
CA ALA A 277 -29.04 11.96 5.85
C ALA A 277 -29.98 11.16 6.77
N ALA A 278 -29.45 10.67 7.91
CA ALA A 278 -30.30 9.99 8.90
C ALA A 278 -31.40 10.88 9.41
N ALA A 279 -31.12 12.14 9.76
CA ALA A 279 -32.09 13.11 10.19
C ALA A 279 -33.15 13.38 9.11
N ALA A 280 -32.74 13.49 7.84
CA ALA A 280 -33.68 13.70 6.71
C ALA A 280 -34.61 12.51 6.51
N VAL A 281 -34.14 11.27 6.64
CA VAL A 281 -34.97 10.05 6.58
C VAL A 281 -36.03 10.06 7.68
N VAL A 282 -35.62 10.31 8.92
CA VAL A 282 -36.53 10.35 10.07
C VAL A 282 -37.57 11.50 9.93
N ALA A 283 -37.13 12.69 9.51
CA ALA A 283 -38.01 13.84 9.27
C ALA A 283 -39.01 13.60 8.11
N ALA A 284 -38.69 12.71 7.18
CA ALA A 284 -39.60 12.26 6.13
C ALA A 284 -40.61 11.19 6.60
N GLY A 285 -40.55 10.75 7.87
CA GLY A 285 -41.33 9.64 8.37
C GLY A 285 -40.83 8.26 7.89
N GLY A 286 -39.66 8.20 7.29
CA GLY A 286 -39.04 6.98 6.83
C GLY A 286 -38.40 6.19 7.98
N ARG A 287 -38.19 4.88 7.76
CA ARG A 287 -37.48 4.00 8.68
C ARG A 287 -36.11 3.70 8.11
N LEU A 288 -35.03 4.27 8.70
CA LEU A 288 -33.67 4.01 8.32
C LEU A 288 -33.32 2.54 8.63
N LYS A 289 -32.86 1.77 7.62
CA LYS A 289 -32.41 0.39 7.74
C LYS A 289 -30.88 0.29 7.78
N GLN A 290 -30.23 1.01 6.86
CA GLN A 290 -28.77 1.01 6.77
C GLN A 290 -28.26 2.41 6.35
N LEU A 291 -27.12 2.78 6.89
CA LEU A 291 -26.43 4.01 6.54
C LEU A 291 -24.91 3.73 6.51
N THR A 292 -24.33 3.79 5.33
CA THR A 292 -22.92 3.54 5.14
C THR A 292 -22.24 4.72 4.45
N LEU A 293 -21.00 4.96 4.83
CA LEU A 293 -20.11 5.84 4.09
C LEU A 293 -19.28 4.96 3.16
N ASP A 294 -19.58 5.03 1.88
CA ASP A 294 -18.77 4.38 0.87
C ASP A 294 -17.55 5.27 0.62
N GLN A 295 -16.40 4.84 1.16
CA GLN A 295 -15.15 5.51 0.87
C GLN A 295 -14.70 5.09 -0.52
N PRO A 296 -14.22 6.03 -1.35
CA PRO A 296 -13.74 5.69 -2.67
C PRO A 296 -12.64 4.62 -2.57
N SER A 297 -12.83 3.50 -3.26
CA SER A 297 -11.78 2.50 -3.36
C SER A 297 -10.68 2.96 -4.31
N LEU A 298 -9.45 2.52 -4.07
CA LEU A 298 -8.34 2.78 -4.99
C LEU A 298 -8.62 2.20 -6.38
N GLU A 299 -9.36 1.10 -6.47
CA GLU A 299 -9.77 0.50 -7.74
C GLU A 299 -10.73 1.41 -8.52
N MET A 300 -11.73 1.99 -7.84
CA MET A 300 -12.63 2.99 -8.45
C MET A 300 -11.87 4.23 -8.95
N ILE A 301 -10.96 4.75 -8.10
CA ILE A 301 -10.12 5.91 -8.44
C ILE A 301 -9.27 5.59 -9.68
N TYR A 302 -8.61 4.44 -9.69
CA TYR A 302 -7.77 3.98 -10.78
C TYR A 302 -8.58 3.85 -12.08
N THR A 303 -9.68 3.11 -12.03
CA THR A 303 -10.56 2.89 -13.20
C THR A 303 -11.07 4.21 -13.77
N ARG A 304 -11.56 5.11 -12.92
CA ARG A 304 -12.10 6.41 -13.34
C ARG A 304 -11.03 7.31 -13.96
N TYR A 305 -9.83 7.35 -13.36
CA TYR A 305 -8.72 8.12 -13.89
C TYR A 305 -8.37 7.71 -15.33
N PHE A 306 -8.22 6.40 -15.57
CA PHE A 306 -7.89 5.90 -16.90
C PHE A 306 -9.00 6.04 -17.92
N GLN A 307 -10.27 5.89 -17.52
CA GLN A 307 -11.41 6.17 -18.41
C GLN A 307 -11.42 7.63 -18.86
N THR A 308 -11.15 8.57 -17.95
CA THR A 308 -11.12 9.99 -18.28
C THR A 308 -9.93 10.30 -19.19
N ALA A 309 -8.73 9.79 -18.90
CA ALA A 309 -7.54 10.00 -19.73
C ALA A 309 -7.73 9.46 -21.15
N GLN A 310 -8.31 8.27 -21.33
CA GLN A 310 -8.62 7.72 -22.66
C GLN A 310 -9.64 8.55 -23.43
N GLN A 311 -10.64 9.11 -22.74
CA GLN A 311 -11.63 10.00 -23.39
C GLN A 311 -11.02 11.33 -23.85
N GLU A 312 -10.07 11.87 -23.08
CA GLU A 312 -9.34 13.09 -23.44
C GLU A 312 -8.42 12.84 -24.64
N GLU A 313 -7.67 11.75 -24.65
CA GLU A 313 -6.84 11.35 -25.80
C GLU A 313 -7.68 11.14 -27.08
N ALA A 314 -8.82 10.48 -26.98
CA ALA A 314 -9.72 10.26 -28.11
C ALA A 314 -10.31 11.60 -28.65
N ARG A 315 -10.56 12.59 -27.76
CA ARG A 315 -11.03 13.93 -28.18
C ARG A 315 -9.95 14.76 -28.85
N HIS A 316 -8.68 14.56 -28.49
CA HIS A 316 -7.55 15.27 -29.12
C HIS A 316 -7.11 14.63 -30.44
N ALA A 317 -7.49 13.37 -30.69
CA ALA A 317 -7.19 12.63 -31.92
C ALA A 317 -8.29 12.75 -32.99
N ALA A 318 -9.46 13.30 -32.66
CA ALA A 318 -10.59 13.56 -33.56
C ALA A 318 -10.64 15.02 -34.00
#